data_d1abbf69e1f7041ee8627f1748ee37de
#
_entry.id   d1abbf69e1f7041ee8627f1748ee37de
#
_cell.length_a   1.000
_cell.length_b   1.000
_cell.length_c   1.000
_cell.angle_alpha   90.00
_cell.angle_beta   90.00
_cell.angle_gamma   90.00
#
_symmetry.space_group_name_H-M   'P 1'
#
loop_
_entity.id
_entity.type
_entity.pdbx_description
1 polymer ?
#
loop_
_entity_poly.entity_id
_entity_poly.type
_entity_poly.pdbx_seq_one_letter_code
_entity_poly.pdbx_strand_id
1 'polypeptide(L)'
;MFPSFEASKHLRQPVAELIKSLSYLFKRVVVIHDSLMASVVQDAKNIANVDNYSFICTCAFTVSYSLERMEKFPPERPHIIQVPSMEGCFTTQFVEFVTAQSEFSKFGDGSIYNTSRAIESPYLELIEKIDSNKKLWALGPFNPLTIEMKDSKEEQIEQIAIGLEQSKKKFIWVLRDADKGDIFDRNEDKRDELAKGFEERVEGMGLVVRDWAPQLEILNHSSTGGFMSHCGWNSSLESISMGVPIAAWPMHSDQPSNCAFITQVGLVVKDWDKRDELVTGSDIENAVRRLMETKEGDEMRERAMKLKNDIGMSMEEGGVCRMEMDSFIAHITR
;
A
#
# COMPACT_ATOMS: atom_id res chain seq x y z
N MET A 1 -10.59 -13.37 -3.50
CA MET A 1 -9.13 -13.31 -3.15
C MET A 1 -8.56 -14.69 -2.84
N PHE A 2 -9.13 -15.48 -1.94
CA PHE A 2 -8.61 -16.80 -1.52
C PHE A 2 -8.43 -17.83 -2.66
N PRO A 3 -9.36 -17.95 -3.65
CA PRO A 3 -9.16 -18.90 -4.78
C PRO A 3 -7.89 -18.63 -5.58
N SER A 4 -7.47 -17.37 -5.73
CA SER A 4 -6.25 -17.01 -6.46
C SER A 4 -4.99 -17.48 -5.72
N PHE A 5 -4.96 -17.40 -4.40
CA PHE A 5 -3.83 -17.89 -3.59
C PHE A 5 -3.75 -19.42 -3.59
N GLU A 6 -4.89 -20.12 -3.55
CA GLU A 6 -4.92 -21.57 -3.72
C GLU A 6 -4.42 -21.99 -5.10
N ALA A 7 -4.81 -21.24 -6.16
CA ALA A 7 -4.33 -21.51 -7.52
C ALA A 7 -2.81 -21.33 -7.66
N SER A 8 -2.18 -20.50 -6.85
CA SER A 8 -0.72 -20.30 -6.89
C SER A 8 0.08 -21.58 -6.63
N LYS A 9 -0.48 -22.54 -5.90
CA LYS A 9 0.13 -23.87 -5.65
C LYS A 9 0.45 -24.62 -6.95
N HIS A 10 -0.36 -24.41 -7.98
CA HIS A 10 -0.15 -25.02 -9.30
C HIS A 10 1.01 -24.42 -10.08
N LEU A 11 1.51 -23.22 -9.67
CA LEU A 11 2.63 -22.56 -10.31
C LEU A 11 3.99 -23.13 -9.87
N ARG A 12 4.08 -23.83 -8.74
CA ARG A 12 5.34 -24.33 -8.20
C ARG A 12 6.12 -25.18 -9.20
N GLN A 13 5.49 -26.19 -9.80
CA GLN A 13 6.19 -27.10 -10.70
C GLN A 13 6.65 -26.40 -11.98
N PRO A 14 5.79 -25.67 -12.75
CA PRO A 14 6.24 -24.95 -13.94
C PRO A 14 7.34 -23.94 -13.66
N VAL A 15 7.27 -23.22 -12.52
CA VAL A 15 8.30 -22.26 -12.12
C VAL A 15 9.61 -22.97 -11.77
N ALA A 16 9.58 -24.08 -11.04
CA ALA A 16 10.77 -24.88 -10.74
C ALA A 16 11.46 -25.40 -12.01
N GLU A 17 10.69 -25.88 -13.00
CA GLU A 17 11.19 -26.31 -14.30
C GLU A 17 11.82 -25.16 -15.08
N LEU A 18 11.19 -23.97 -15.09
CA LEU A 18 11.73 -22.77 -15.71
C LEU A 18 13.06 -22.35 -15.06
N ILE A 19 13.09 -22.21 -13.72
CA ILE A 19 14.30 -21.83 -12.97
C ILE A 19 15.41 -22.81 -13.27
N LYS A 20 15.14 -24.11 -13.25
CA LYS A 20 16.10 -25.15 -13.56
C LYS A 20 16.62 -25.03 -14.99
N SER A 21 15.78 -24.78 -15.98
CA SER A 21 16.19 -24.60 -17.37
C SER A 21 17.10 -23.37 -17.54
N LEU A 22 16.75 -22.25 -16.89
CA LEU A 22 17.56 -21.05 -16.90
C LEU A 22 18.91 -21.24 -16.22
N SER A 23 18.96 -22.02 -15.15
CA SER A 23 20.22 -22.30 -14.42
C SER A 23 21.27 -23.03 -15.26
N TYR A 24 20.85 -23.77 -16.29
CA TYR A 24 21.80 -24.40 -17.24
C TYR A 24 22.29 -23.42 -18.33
N LEU A 25 21.53 -22.37 -18.61
CA LEU A 25 21.85 -21.41 -19.68
C LEU A 25 22.67 -20.22 -19.18
N PHE A 26 22.55 -19.89 -17.90
CA PHE A 26 23.15 -18.68 -17.35
C PHE A 26 24.07 -19.03 -16.16
N LYS A 27 25.13 -18.24 -15.98
CA LYS A 27 26.07 -18.40 -14.85
C LYS A 27 25.37 -18.12 -13.50
N ARG A 28 24.40 -17.26 -13.49
CA ARG A 28 23.59 -16.89 -12.33
C ARG A 28 22.17 -16.58 -12.77
N VAL A 29 21.20 -16.98 -11.98
CA VAL A 29 19.77 -16.65 -12.13
C VAL A 29 19.32 -15.95 -10.88
N VAL A 30 18.68 -14.80 -11.03
CA VAL A 30 18.09 -14.02 -9.93
C VAL A 30 16.58 -14.11 -10.07
N VAL A 31 15.91 -14.57 -9.02
CA VAL A 31 14.45 -14.66 -8.94
C VAL A 31 13.95 -13.62 -7.95
N ILE A 32 13.11 -12.72 -8.40
CA ILE A 32 12.40 -11.77 -7.53
C ILE A 32 10.92 -12.19 -7.55
N HIS A 33 10.35 -12.40 -6.38
CA HIS A 33 8.97 -12.86 -6.26
C HIS A 33 8.22 -12.06 -5.20
N ASP A 34 6.91 -11.94 -5.35
CA ASP A 34 6.06 -11.39 -4.29
C ASP A 34 6.18 -12.21 -3.01
N SER A 35 6.21 -11.56 -1.86
CA SER A 35 6.36 -12.21 -0.55
C SER A 35 5.27 -13.28 -0.29
N LEU A 36 4.09 -13.13 -0.88
CA LEU A 36 2.99 -14.10 -0.81
C LEU A 36 3.17 -15.29 -1.78
N MET A 37 4.23 -15.32 -2.58
CA MET A 37 4.55 -16.37 -3.55
C MET A 37 5.82 -17.16 -3.20
N ALA A 38 6.31 -17.08 -1.98
CA ALA A 38 7.54 -17.75 -1.55
C ALA A 38 7.49 -19.28 -1.74
N SER A 39 6.32 -19.89 -1.54
CA SER A 39 6.13 -21.33 -1.77
C SER A 39 6.26 -21.75 -3.25
N VAL A 40 6.04 -20.83 -4.18
CA VAL A 40 6.15 -21.09 -5.63
C VAL A 40 7.60 -21.25 -6.04
N VAL A 41 8.50 -20.50 -5.42
CA VAL A 41 9.94 -20.48 -5.75
C VAL A 41 10.81 -21.32 -4.79
N GLN A 42 10.19 -22.07 -3.88
CA GLN A 42 10.90 -22.80 -2.82
C GLN A 42 11.98 -23.77 -3.32
N ASP A 43 11.85 -24.25 -4.55
CA ASP A 43 12.80 -25.21 -5.14
C ASP A 43 14.11 -24.54 -5.63
N ALA A 44 14.13 -23.20 -5.75
CA ALA A 44 15.30 -22.41 -6.10
C ALA A 44 16.47 -22.65 -5.15
N LYS A 45 16.19 -22.83 -3.85
CA LYS A 45 17.21 -23.09 -2.81
C LYS A 45 18.11 -24.31 -3.07
N ASN A 46 17.68 -25.21 -3.95
CA ASN A 46 18.42 -26.44 -4.26
C ASN A 46 19.33 -26.29 -5.49
N ILE A 47 19.38 -25.09 -6.10
CA ILE A 47 20.13 -24.83 -7.33
C ILE A 47 21.22 -23.78 -7.03
N ALA A 48 22.47 -24.18 -7.12
CA ALA A 48 23.62 -23.43 -6.59
C ALA A 48 23.88 -22.07 -7.23
N ASN A 49 23.41 -21.83 -8.46
CA ASN A 49 23.57 -20.57 -9.18
C ASN A 49 22.26 -19.77 -9.28
N VAL A 50 21.32 -20.04 -8.37
CA VAL A 50 20.04 -19.33 -8.29
C VAL A 50 19.93 -18.65 -6.94
N ASP A 51 19.74 -17.33 -6.97
CA ASP A 51 19.39 -16.54 -5.78
C ASP A 51 17.93 -16.09 -5.86
N ASN A 52 17.25 -16.02 -4.71
CA ASN A 52 15.88 -15.58 -4.67
C ASN A 52 15.64 -14.49 -3.64
N TYR A 53 14.85 -13.49 -4.00
CA TYR A 53 14.56 -12.30 -3.20
C TYR A 53 13.05 -12.09 -3.10
N SER A 54 12.57 -11.91 -1.86
CA SER A 54 11.16 -11.55 -1.61
C SER A 54 10.95 -10.07 -1.85
N PHE A 55 9.96 -9.72 -2.68
CA PHE A 55 9.51 -8.34 -2.86
C PHE A 55 8.35 -8.05 -1.93
N ILE A 56 8.50 -7.04 -1.08
CA ILE A 56 7.55 -6.66 -0.02
C ILE A 56 6.84 -5.38 -0.43
N CYS A 57 5.53 -5.48 -0.70
CA CYS A 57 4.67 -4.36 -1.12
C CYS A 57 3.95 -3.67 0.05
N THR A 58 4.21 -4.08 1.28
CA THR A 58 3.65 -3.52 2.52
C THR A 58 4.68 -2.60 3.16
N CYS A 59 4.24 -1.55 3.89
CA CYS A 59 5.17 -0.65 4.57
C CYS A 59 5.99 -1.38 5.64
N ALA A 60 7.23 -0.95 5.83
CA ALA A 60 8.14 -1.53 6.81
C ALA A 60 7.61 -1.39 8.24
N PHE A 61 6.87 -0.30 8.53
CA PHE A 61 6.17 -0.11 9.80
C PHE A 61 5.19 -1.27 10.08
N THR A 62 4.31 -1.61 9.13
CA THR A 62 3.35 -2.72 9.30
C THR A 62 4.04 -4.06 9.45
N VAL A 63 5.11 -4.31 8.68
CA VAL A 63 5.90 -5.55 8.81
C VAL A 63 6.55 -5.62 10.18
N SER A 64 7.19 -4.54 10.63
CA SER A 64 7.85 -4.49 11.94
C SER A 64 6.83 -4.74 13.07
N TYR A 65 5.67 -4.12 13.01
CA TYR A 65 4.61 -4.33 14.00
C TYR A 65 4.09 -5.78 14.02
N SER A 66 3.97 -6.42 12.87
CA SER A 66 3.57 -7.84 12.78
C SER A 66 4.62 -8.76 13.40
N LEU A 67 5.91 -8.47 13.20
CA LEU A 67 7.02 -9.20 13.82
C LEU A 67 7.04 -9.01 15.35
N GLU A 68 6.67 -7.83 15.85
CA GLU A 68 6.54 -7.54 17.28
C GLU A 68 5.54 -8.48 17.97
N ARG A 69 4.37 -8.67 17.39
CA ARG A 69 3.34 -9.57 17.91
C ARG A 69 3.79 -11.03 17.99
N MET A 70 4.84 -11.42 17.27
CA MET A 70 5.46 -12.75 17.30
C MET A 70 6.57 -12.88 18.36
N GLU A 71 6.66 -11.95 19.33
CA GLU A 71 7.65 -11.93 20.42
C GLU A 71 9.12 -11.90 19.96
N LYS A 72 9.40 -11.34 18.78
CA LYS A 72 10.73 -11.29 18.20
C LYS A 72 11.47 -9.96 18.43
N PHE A 73 10.99 -9.12 19.33
CA PHE A 73 11.43 -7.72 19.46
C PHE A 73 12.39 -7.41 20.59
N PRO A 74 13.39 -6.51 20.37
CA PRO A 74 14.10 -5.85 21.45
C PRO A 74 13.24 -4.77 22.13
N PRO A 75 13.48 -4.44 23.41
CA PRO A 75 12.64 -3.52 24.20
C PRO A 75 12.73 -2.04 23.77
N GLU A 76 13.65 -1.66 22.93
CA GLU A 76 13.85 -0.28 22.47
C GLU A 76 13.04 0.00 21.19
N ARG A 77 11.99 0.82 21.32
CA ARG A 77 11.09 1.15 20.22
C ARG A 77 11.39 2.51 19.61
N PRO A 78 11.44 2.66 18.27
CA PRO A 78 11.29 3.97 17.67
C PRO A 78 9.83 4.42 17.83
N HIS A 79 9.61 5.61 18.38
CA HIS A 79 8.35 6.33 18.61
C HIS A 79 7.04 5.51 18.59
N ILE A 80 6.33 5.55 19.71
CA ILE A 80 5.06 4.81 19.91
C ILE A 80 3.97 5.42 19.01
N ILE A 81 3.84 4.90 17.80
CA ILE A 81 2.62 5.08 17.02
C ILE A 81 1.61 4.07 17.57
N GLN A 82 0.49 4.55 18.06
CA GLN A 82 -0.58 3.68 18.53
C GLN A 82 -1.23 3.01 17.30
N VAL A 83 -1.00 1.72 17.15
CA VAL A 83 -1.60 0.93 16.05
C VAL A 83 -2.96 0.40 16.51
N PRO A 84 -4.02 0.58 15.73
CA PRO A 84 -5.32 0.02 16.04
C PRO A 84 -5.30 -1.50 16.04
N SER A 85 -6.31 -2.12 16.63
CA SER A 85 -6.46 -3.58 16.62
C SER A 85 -6.53 -4.08 15.16
N MET A 86 -5.73 -5.10 14.85
CA MET A 86 -5.79 -5.77 13.52
C MET A 86 -6.88 -6.86 13.48
N GLU A 87 -7.73 -6.94 14.50
CA GLU A 87 -8.86 -7.88 14.55
C GLU A 87 -9.86 -7.56 13.42
N GLY A 88 -10.24 -8.57 12.67
CA GLY A 88 -11.13 -8.43 11.52
C GLY A 88 -10.47 -7.89 10.23
N CYS A 89 -9.19 -7.50 10.26
CA CYS A 89 -8.47 -7.06 9.05
C CYS A 89 -8.27 -8.17 8.03
N PHE A 90 -8.07 -9.40 8.51
CA PHE A 90 -7.76 -10.56 7.69
C PHE A 90 -8.64 -11.75 8.06
N THR A 91 -9.00 -12.55 7.06
CA THR A 91 -9.66 -13.86 7.33
C THR A 91 -8.66 -14.85 7.92
N THR A 92 -9.14 -15.81 8.70
CA THR A 92 -8.31 -16.88 9.29
C THR A 92 -7.52 -17.62 8.21
N GLN A 93 -8.15 -17.95 7.07
CA GLN A 93 -7.50 -18.63 5.96
C GLN A 93 -6.36 -17.81 5.36
N PHE A 94 -6.50 -16.47 5.28
CA PHE A 94 -5.44 -15.61 4.79
C PHE A 94 -4.25 -15.58 5.77
N VAL A 95 -4.52 -15.50 7.07
CA VAL A 95 -3.47 -15.55 8.10
C VAL A 95 -2.70 -16.88 8.05
N GLU A 96 -3.41 -18.00 7.91
CA GLU A 96 -2.78 -19.31 7.73
C GLU A 96 -1.91 -19.38 6.47
N PHE A 97 -2.41 -18.83 5.37
CA PHE A 97 -1.66 -18.75 4.11
C PHE A 97 -0.38 -17.93 4.27
N VAL A 98 -0.47 -16.71 4.81
CA VAL A 98 0.71 -15.83 5.05
C VAL A 98 1.71 -16.49 5.98
N THR A 99 1.24 -17.14 7.04
CA THR A 99 2.10 -17.88 7.98
C THR A 99 2.86 -19.00 7.25
N ALA A 100 2.18 -19.74 6.39
CA ALA A 100 2.83 -20.77 5.57
C ALA A 100 3.86 -20.17 4.60
N GLN A 101 3.57 -19.02 3.95
CA GLN A 101 4.53 -18.34 3.08
C GLN A 101 5.78 -17.91 3.84
N SER A 102 5.64 -17.45 5.09
CA SER A 102 6.77 -17.01 5.91
C SER A 102 7.79 -18.11 6.16
N GLU A 103 7.35 -19.37 6.25
CA GLU A 103 8.26 -20.53 6.40
C GLU A 103 9.12 -20.73 5.14
N PHE A 104 8.57 -20.52 3.95
CA PHE A 104 9.32 -20.62 2.70
C PHE A 104 10.24 -19.41 2.48
N SER A 105 9.83 -18.23 2.91
CA SER A 105 10.65 -17.01 2.84
C SER A 105 11.97 -17.13 3.62
N LYS A 106 12.05 -18.01 4.62
CA LYS A 106 13.30 -18.28 5.36
C LYS A 106 14.44 -18.76 4.48
N PHE A 107 14.14 -19.34 3.32
CA PHE A 107 15.13 -19.85 2.37
C PHE A 107 15.57 -18.83 1.31
N GLY A 108 15.04 -17.60 1.35
CA GLY A 108 15.43 -16.53 0.44
C GLY A 108 16.77 -15.90 0.82
N ASP A 109 17.46 -15.33 -0.17
CA ASP A 109 18.78 -14.70 -0.05
C ASP A 109 18.69 -13.25 0.44
N GLY A 110 17.49 -12.65 0.41
CA GLY A 110 17.25 -11.31 0.92
C GLY A 110 15.83 -10.82 0.64
N SER A 111 15.59 -9.56 1.00
CA SER A 111 14.29 -8.90 0.84
C SER A 111 14.44 -7.52 0.21
N ILE A 112 13.52 -7.20 -0.68
CA ILE A 112 13.39 -5.89 -1.34
C ILE A 112 12.09 -5.25 -0.87
N TYR A 113 12.16 -4.07 -0.31
CA TYR A 113 10.99 -3.33 0.17
C TYR A 113 10.62 -2.21 -0.80
N ASN A 114 9.34 -2.10 -1.13
CA ASN A 114 8.79 -0.95 -1.86
C ASN A 114 8.60 0.22 -0.91
N THR A 115 9.70 0.76 -0.43
CA THR A 115 9.77 1.95 0.42
C THR A 115 11.12 2.63 0.31
N SER A 116 11.32 3.72 1.04
CA SER A 116 12.58 4.47 1.12
C SER A 116 13.06 4.59 2.57
N ARG A 117 14.37 4.49 2.79
CA ARG A 117 14.96 4.83 4.09
C ARG A 117 14.75 6.30 4.47
N ALA A 118 14.49 7.18 3.52
CA ALA A 118 14.12 8.57 3.82
C ALA A 118 12.84 8.70 4.66
N ILE A 119 11.95 7.70 4.61
CA ILE A 119 10.66 7.73 5.30
C ILE A 119 10.49 6.63 6.35
N GLU A 120 11.11 5.46 6.19
CA GLU A 120 10.91 4.29 7.05
C GLU A 120 12.20 3.72 7.67
N SER A 121 13.33 4.49 7.73
CA SER A 121 14.63 3.97 8.24
C SER A 121 14.51 3.28 9.60
N PRO A 122 13.82 3.81 10.62
CA PRO A 122 13.77 3.18 11.93
C PRO A 122 13.16 1.78 11.93
N TYR A 123 12.17 1.55 11.07
CA TYR A 123 11.47 0.26 10.94
C TYR A 123 12.28 -0.74 10.13
N LEU A 124 12.95 -0.28 9.07
CA LEU A 124 13.86 -1.10 8.26
C LEU A 124 15.07 -1.57 9.09
N GLU A 125 15.68 -0.68 9.86
CA GLU A 125 16.79 -1.02 10.78
C GLU A 125 16.36 -2.04 11.84
N LEU A 126 15.11 -1.96 12.28
CA LEU A 126 14.56 -2.89 13.23
C LEU A 126 14.40 -4.29 12.62
N ILE A 127 13.86 -4.36 11.39
CA ILE A 127 13.72 -5.62 10.64
C ILE A 127 15.10 -6.24 10.39
N GLU A 128 16.11 -5.45 10.02
CA GLU A 128 17.50 -5.92 9.83
C GLU A 128 18.11 -6.52 11.12
N LYS A 129 17.81 -5.95 12.28
CA LYS A 129 18.26 -6.50 13.57
C LYS A 129 17.62 -7.85 13.90
N ILE A 130 16.35 -8.06 13.48
CA ILE A 130 15.63 -9.32 13.74
C ILE A 130 16.14 -10.43 12.82
N ASP A 131 16.41 -10.15 11.57
CA ASP A 131 16.93 -11.13 10.59
C ASP A 131 18.31 -10.69 10.07
N SER A 132 19.29 -10.64 10.97
CA SER A 132 20.66 -10.19 10.66
C SER A 132 21.40 -11.06 9.64
N ASN A 133 20.87 -12.24 9.32
CA ASN A 133 21.47 -13.16 8.35
C ASN A 133 21.08 -12.84 6.90
N LYS A 134 20.07 -11.99 6.69
CA LYS A 134 19.57 -11.63 5.37
C LYS A 134 19.80 -10.17 5.07
N LYS A 135 20.09 -9.91 3.80
CA LYS A 135 20.17 -8.54 3.31
C LYS A 135 18.78 -8.00 3.02
N LEU A 136 18.62 -6.72 3.33
CA LEU A 136 17.42 -5.95 3.05
C LEU A 136 17.81 -4.75 2.20
N TRP A 137 16.99 -4.42 1.19
CA TRP A 137 17.12 -3.23 0.37
C TRP A 137 15.79 -2.50 0.29
N ALA A 138 15.81 -1.18 0.50
CA ALA A 138 14.67 -0.29 0.34
C ALA A 138 14.81 0.47 -0.99
N LEU A 139 14.23 -0.09 -2.05
CA LEU A 139 14.41 0.40 -3.43
C LEU A 139 13.28 1.28 -3.93
N GLY A 140 12.20 1.45 -3.16
CA GLY A 140 11.03 2.27 -3.54
C GLY A 140 11.27 3.78 -3.41
N PRO A 141 10.28 4.57 -3.86
CA PRO A 141 8.96 4.12 -4.29
C PRO A 141 8.92 3.58 -5.73
N PHE A 142 8.33 2.40 -5.89
CA PHE A 142 7.93 1.90 -7.21
C PHE A 142 6.46 2.22 -7.39
N ASN A 143 6.15 3.23 -8.19
CA ASN A 143 4.76 3.65 -8.42
C ASN A 143 4.08 2.72 -9.43
N PRO A 144 3.04 1.96 -9.03
CA PRO A 144 2.31 1.10 -9.95
C PRO A 144 1.47 1.92 -10.92
N LEU A 145 1.21 1.35 -12.10
CA LEU A 145 0.41 1.99 -13.14
C LEU A 145 -1.11 1.77 -12.95
N THR A 146 -1.54 0.92 -12.01
CA THR A 146 -2.95 0.57 -11.81
C THR A 146 -3.23 0.16 -10.36
N ILE A 147 -4.35 0.62 -9.79
CA ILE A 147 -4.83 0.28 -8.45
C ILE A 147 -6.29 -0.16 -8.54
N GLU A 148 -6.60 -1.30 -7.92
CA GLU A 148 -7.97 -1.79 -7.75
C GLU A 148 -8.48 -1.43 -6.35
N MET A 149 -9.66 -0.81 -6.27
CA MET A 149 -10.40 -0.60 -5.01
C MET A 149 -11.56 -1.58 -4.94
N LYS A 150 -11.80 -2.19 -3.77
CA LYS A 150 -12.92 -3.11 -3.50
C LYS A 150 -13.84 -2.55 -2.42
N ASP A 151 -15.14 -2.73 -2.67
CA ASP A 151 -16.29 -2.68 -1.76
C ASP A 151 -16.51 -1.41 -0.92
N SER A 152 -17.38 -0.53 -1.42
CA SER A 152 -18.12 0.44 -0.59
C SER A 152 -19.59 0.00 -0.50
N LYS A 153 -20.19 0.01 0.70
CA LYS A 153 -21.64 -0.20 0.87
C LYS A 153 -22.41 0.96 0.24
N GLU A 154 -23.51 0.71 -0.44
CA GLU A 154 -24.35 1.75 -1.13
C GLU A 154 -24.65 2.95 -0.22
N GLU A 155 -25.01 2.70 1.05
CA GLU A 155 -25.31 3.75 2.05
C GLU A 155 -24.09 4.65 2.32
N GLN A 156 -22.87 4.11 2.31
CA GLN A 156 -21.65 4.88 2.52
C GLN A 156 -21.32 5.76 1.31
N ILE A 157 -21.61 5.30 0.10
CA ILE A 157 -21.45 6.07 -1.14
C ILE A 157 -22.33 7.32 -1.12
N GLU A 158 -23.58 7.19 -0.64
CA GLU A 158 -24.49 8.33 -0.49
C GLU A 158 -23.93 9.35 0.51
N GLN A 159 -23.40 8.91 1.65
CA GLN A 159 -22.78 9.82 2.64
C GLN A 159 -21.55 10.53 2.08
N ILE A 160 -20.74 9.85 1.26
CA ILE A 160 -19.58 10.46 0.58
C ILE A 160 -20.08 11.56 -0.38
N ALA A 161 -21.10 11.28 -1.19
CA ALA A 161 -21.69 12.25 -2.10
C ALA A 161 -22.18 13.51 -1.36
N ILE A 162 -22.92 13.32 -0.26
CA ILE A 162 -23.44 14.42 0.58
C ILE A 162 -22.27 15.26 1.13
N GLY A 163 -21.26 14.62 1.71
CA GLY A 163 -20.13 15.32 2.33
C GLY A 163 -19.28 16.09 1.31
N LEU A 164 -19.04 15.52 0.13
CA LEU A 164 -18.32 16.19 -0.95
C LEU A 164 -19.09 17.41 -1.46
N GLU A 165 -20.41 17.28 -1.71
CA GLU A 165 -21.26 18.38 -2.13
C GLU A 165 -21.31 19.52 -1.09
N GLN A 166 -21.46 19.17 0.20
CA GLN A 166 -21.52 20.13 1.30
C GLN A 166 -20.18 20.83 1.57
N SER A 167 -19.06 20.19 1.30
CA SER A 167 -17.73 20.77 1.50
C SER A 167 -17.48 22.01 0.64
N LYS A 168 -18.17 22.13 -0.49
CA LYS A 168 -17.99 23.19 -1.49
C LYS A 168 -16.57 23.28 -2.05
N LYS A 169 -15.79 22.18 -1.95
CA LYS A 169 -14.46 22.10 -2.54
C LYS A 169 -14.53 21.39 -3.89
N LYS A 170 -13.63 21.78 -4.80
CA LYS A 170 -13.47 21.04 -6.05
C LYS A 170 -12.92 19.64 -5.76
N PHE A 171 -13.50 18.63 -6.41
CA PHE A 171 -13.05 17.24 -6.24
C PHE A 171 -13.11 16.45 -7.54
N ILE A 172 -12.28 15.42 -7.59
CA ILE A 172 -12.38 14.32 -8.54
C ILE A 172 -12.69 13.07 -7.72
N TRP A 173 -13.79 12.41 -8.02
CA TRP A 173 -14.19 11.17 -7.36
C TRP A 173 -14.14 10.03 -8.34
N VAL A 174 -13.21 9.11 -8.13
CA VAL A 174 -13.08 7.89 -8.94
C VAL A 174 -13.96 6.81 -8.31
N LEU A 175 -15.05 6.47 -9.00
CA LEU A 175 -16.04 5.48 -8.56
C LEU A 175 -16.24 4.48 -9.72
N ARG A 176 -15.34 3.50 -9.79
CA ARG A 176 -15.30 2.56 -10.92
C ARG A 176 -16.38 1.50 -10.80
N ASP A 177 -17.04 1.20 -11.91
CA ASP A 177 -18.02 0.11 -11.97
C ASP A 177 -17.38 -1.27 -11.76
N ALA A 178 -16.11 -1.42 -12.12
CA ALA A 178 -15.34 -2.65 -11.89
C ALA A 178 -15.09 -2.99 -10.40
N ASP A 179 -15.21 -2.00 -9.51
CA ASP A 179 -15.00 -2.20 -8.07
C ASP A 179 -16.27 -2.72 -7.35
N LYS A 180 -17.37 -2.88 -8.07
CA LYS A 180 -18.72 -3.12 -7.53
C LYS A 180 -19.12 -4.58 -7.39
N GLY A 181 -18.33 -5.53 -7.84
CA GLY A 181 -18.75 -6.92 -7.87
C GLY A 181 -17.64 -7.92 -7.69
N ASP A 182 -18.01 -9.06 -7.15
CA ASP A 182 -17.25 -10.28 -7.35
C ASP A 182 -17.18 -10.52 -8.87
N ILE A 183 -15.98 -10.62 -9.44
CA ILE A 183 -15.75 -10.91 -10.88
C ILE A 183 -16.50 -12.16 -11.34
N PHE A 184 -17.08 -12.92 -10.42
CA PHE A 184 -17.90 -14.11 -10.65
C PHE A 184 -19.41 -13.88 -10.50
N ASP A 185 -19.87 -12.69 -10.02
CA ASP A 185 -21.30 -12.39 -9.92
C ASP A 185 -21.76 -11.63 -11.19
N ARG A 186 -22.42 -12.35 -12.07
CA ARG A 186 -22.92 -11.87 -13.37
C ARG A 186 -24.22 -11.05 -13.28
N ASN A 187 -24.58 -10.53 -12.12
CA ASN A 187 -25.76 -9.67 -11.99
C ASN A 187 -25.41 -8.23 -12.43
N GLU A 188 -25.53 -7.98 -13.72
CA GLU A 188 -25.24 -6.70 -14.39
C GLU A 188 -26.19 -5.53 -13.98
N ASP A 189 -27.19 -5.76 -13.12
CA ASP A 189 -28.28 -4.80 -12.88
C ASP A 189 -28.16 -3.95 -11.61
N LYS A 190 -27.06 -4.08 -10.83
CA LYS A 190 -26.82 -3.19 -9.69
C LYS A 190 -25.69 -2.21 -9.99
N ARG A 191 -26.00 -1.17 -10.76
CA ARG A 191 -25.20 0.06 -10.74
C ARG A 191 -25.50 0.77 -9.42
N ASP A 192 -24.47 1.07 -8.61
CA ASP A 192 -24.60 2.02 -7.51
C ASP A 192 -24.92 3.38 -8.13
N GLU A 193 -26.18 3.67 -8.28
CA GLU A 193 -26.64 4.95 -8.77
C GLU A 193 -26.42 5.96 -7.66
N LEU A 194 -25.51 6.91 -7.89
CA LEU A 194 -25.47 8.13 -7.09
C LEU A 194 -26.87 8.73 -7.05
N ALA A 195 -27.22 9.33 -5.91
CA ALA A 195 -28.52 9.96 -5.76
C ALA A 195 -28.85 10.80 -7.00
N LYS A 196 -30.03 10.57 -7.58
CA LYS A 196 -30.46 11.19 -8.82
C LYS A 196 -30.22 12.71 -8.80
N GLY A 197 -29.57 13.23 -9.82
CA GLY A 197 -29.24 14.64 -9.94
C GLY A 197 -28.00 15.09 -9.15
N PHE A 198 -27.19 14.16 -8.58
CA PHE A 198 -25.96 14.54 -7.87
C PHE A 198 -24.93 15.20 -8.81
N GLU A 199 -24.69 14.60 -9.97
CA GLU A 199 -23.68 15.10 -10.91
C GLU A 199 -24.07 16.49 -11.45
N GLU A 200 -25.36 16.75 -11.65
CA GLU A 200 -25.87 18.08 -12.03
C GLU A 200 -25.69 19.12 -10.91
N ARG A 201 -25.91 18.74 -9.64
CA ARG A 201 -25.73 19.65 -8.50
C ARG A 201 -24.29 20.04 -8.25
N VAL A 202 -23.34 19.17 -8.62
CA VAL A 202 -21.91 19.42 -8.45
C VAL A 202 -21.21 19.87 -9.74
N GLU A 203 -21.97 20.18 -10.79
CA GLU A 203 -21.42 20.67 -12.04
C GLU A 203 -20.48 21.88 -11.83
N GLY A 204 -19.30 21.84 -12.44
CA GLY A 204 -18.25 22.87 -12.28
C GLY A 204 -17.49 22.81 -10.95
N MET A 205 -17.90 21.96 -10.00
CA MET A 205 -17.23 21.74 -8.72
C MET A 205 -16.69 20.32 -8.60
N GLY A 206 -17.44 19.30 -8.97
CA GLY A 206 -17.09 17.89 -8.88
C GLY A 206 -17.01 17.21 -10.24
N LEU A 207 -16.09 16.26 -10.36
CA LEU A 207 -15.97 15.34 -11.49
C LEU A 207 -16.05 13.91 -10.97
N VAL A 208 -17.06 13.15 -11.41
CA VAL A 208 -17.16 11.71 -11.15
C VAL A 208 -16.57 10.94 -12.32
N VAL A 209 -15.55 10.12 -12.06
CA VAL A 209 -14.88 9.27 -13.05
C VAL A 209 -15.30 7.83 -12.81
N ARG A 210 -15.92 7.20 -13.82
CA ARG A 210 -16.45 5.82 -13.76
C ARG A 210 -15.45 4.77 -14.25
N ASP A 211 -14.41 5.23 -14.94
CA ASP A 211 -13.36 4.42 -15.52
C ASP A 211 -12.02 4.64 -14.78
N TRP A 212 -10.95 4.21 -15.42
CA TRP A 212 -9.59 4.44 -14.93
C TRP A 212 -9.24 5.92 -14.89
N ALA A 213 -8.57 6.35 -13.82
CA ALA A 213 -8.02 7.69 -13.67
C ALA A 213 -6.49 7.63 -13.46
N PRO A 214 -5.71 8.55 -14.06
CA PRO A 214 -4.27 8.60 -13.93
C PRO A 214 -3.88 9.16 -12.54
N GLN A 215 -3.95 8.32 -11.50
CA GLN A 215 -3.82 8.73 -10.09
C GLN A 215 -2.54 9.52 -9.83
N LEU A 216 -1.40 9.03 -10.31
CA LEU A 216 -0.11 9.67 -10.07
C LEU A 216 -0.02 11.06 -10.71
N GLU A 217 -0.58 11.22 -11.93
CA GLU A 217 -0.61 12.52 -12.62
C GLU A 217 -1.54 13.50 -11.90
N ILE A 218 -2.70 13.02 -11.42
CA ILE A 218 -3.64 13.82 -10.62
C ILE A 218 -2.98 14.24 -9.30
N LEU A 219 -2.33 13.33 -8.59
CA LEU A 219 -1.62 13.65 -7.36
C LEU A 219 -0.46 14.64 -7.57
N ASN A 220 0.26 14.53 -8.68
CA ASN A 220 1.34 15.46 -9.01
C ASN A 220 0.87 16.84 -9.49
N HIS A 221 -0.43 17.02 -9.75
CA HIS A 221 -0.95 18.32 -10.23
C HIS A 221 -0.99 19.34 -9.10
N SER A 222 -0.52 20.55 -9.36
CA SER A 222 -0.40 21.63 -8.36
C SER A 222 -1.72 22.05 -7.70
N SER A 223 -2.87 21.74 -8.32
CA SER A 223 -4.20 21.99 -7.77
C SER A 223 -4.69 20.87 -6.83
N THR A 224 -3.98 19.75 -6.70
CA THR A 224 -4.35 18.66 -5.80
C THR A 224 -3.88 18.98 -4.39
N GLY A 225 -4.81 19.37 -3.53
CA GLY A 225 -4.52 19.78 -2.15
C GLY A 225 -4.72 18.70 -1.09
N GLY A 226 -5.30 17.55 -1.45
CA GLY A 226 -5.55 16.44 -0.55
C GLY A 226 -6.02 15.19 -1.28
N PHE A 227 -5.84 14.02 -0.69
CA PHE A 227 -6.22 12.73 -1.24
C PHE A 227 -6.97 11.89 -0.21
N MET A 228 -8.25 11.59 -0.45
CA MET A 228 -9.00 10.63 0.35
C MET A 228 -8.66 9.23 -0.14
N SER A 229 -8.03 8.44 0.72
CA SER A 229 -7.46 7.14 0.35
C SER A 229 -7.83 6.05 1.34
N HIS A 230 -7.99 4.82 0.84
CA HIS A 230 -8.14 3.62 1.65
C HIS A 230 -6.87 3.21 2.42
N CYS A 231 -5.77 3.93 2.25
CA CYS A 231 -4.48 3.69 2.91
C CYS A 231 -3.75 2.40 2.47
N GLY A 232 -4.06 1.84 1.31
CA GLY A 232 -3.20 0.81 0.72
C GLY A 232 -1.79 1.39 0.47
N TRP A 233 -0.73 0.59 0.74
CA TRP A 233 0.63 1.12 0.78
C TRP A 233 1.06 1.83 -0.52
N ASN A 234 0.73 1.28 -1.67
CA ASN A 234 1.09 1.89 -2.95
C ASN A 234 0.47 3.29 -3.11
N SER A 235 -0.86 3.42 -2.88
CA SER A 235 -1.54 4.72 -2.96
C SER A 235 -1.01 5.73 -1.95
N SER A 236 -0.67 5.26 -0.76
CA SER A 236 -0.07 6.08 0.29
C SER A 236 1.32 6.58 -0.12
N LEU A 237 2.13 5.70 -0.66
CA LEU A 237 3.46 6.01 -1.13
C LEU A 237 3.45 6.98 -2.32
N GLU A 238 2.50 6.81 -3.27
CA GLU A 238 2.28 7.76 -4.36
C GLU A 238 1.92 9.16 -3.82
N SER A 239 0.97 9.23 -2.89
CA SER A 239 0.55 10.50 -2.31
C SER A 239 1.69 11.21 -1.58
N ILE A 240 2.45 10.47 -0.75
CA ILE A 240 3.61 11.00 -0.03
C ILE A 240 4.69 11.46 -1.03
N SER A 241 4.97 10.67 -2.07
CA SER A 241 5.96 11.01 -3.10
C SER A 241 5.59 12.25 -3.90
N MET A 242 4.29 12.54 -4.01
CA MET A 242 3.78 13.75 -4.68
C MET A 242 3.57 14.92 -3.71
N GLY A 243 3.77 14.72 -2.41
CA GLY A 243 3.63 15.75 -1.38
C GLY A 243 2.18 16.13 -1.09
N VAL A 244 1.25 15.18 -1.29
CA VAL A 244 -0.18 15.38 -1.08
C VAL A 244 -0.58 14.77 0.27
N PRO A 245 -1.20 15.53 1.19
CA PRO A 245 -1.67 14.99 2.45
C PRO A 245 -2.88 14.08 2.28
N ILE A 246 -3.02 13.08 3.16
CA ILE A 246 -4.00 12.01 3.05
C ILE A 246 -5.13 12.18 4.05
N ALA A 247 -6.37 12.11 3.55
CA ALA A 247 -7.58 11.89 4.33
C ALA A 247 -7.83 10.37 4.39
N ALA A 248 -7.44 9.75 5.50
CA ALA A 248 -7.31 8.32 5.65
C ALA A 248 -8.67 7.63 5.90
N TRP A 249 -8.97 6.63 5.08
CA TRP A 249 -10.21 5.85 5.12
C TRP A 249 -9.90 4.35 5.03
N PRO A 250 -9.29 3.72 6.05
CA PRO A 250 -8.94 2.31 5.99
C PRO A 250 -10.20 1.42 5.91
N MET A 251 -10.14 0.36 5.10
CA MET A 251 -11.24 -0.56 4.83
C MET A 251 -10.97 -1.99 5.29
N HIS A 252 -9.75 -2.51 5.07
CA HIS A 252 -9.36 -3.89 5.39
C HIS A 252 -7.85 -4.11 5.28
N SER A 253 -7.36 -5.31 5.47
CA SER A 253 -5.96 -5.74 5.28
C SER A 253 -4.96 -4.99 6.16
N ASP A 254 -3.86 -4.54 5.57
CA ASP A 254 -2.81 -3.73 6.20
C ASP A 254 -3.17 -2.23 6.32
N GLN A 255 -4.29 -1.83 5.73
CA GLN A 255 -4.69 -0.41 5.65
C GLN A 255 -4.84 0.28 7.01
N PRO A 256 -5.41 -0.34 8.07
CA PRO A 256 -5.48 0.29 9.38
C PRO A 256 -4.10 0.56 9.99
N SER A 257 -3.15 -0.34 9.79
CA SER A 257 -1.77 -0.15 10.23
C SER A 257 -1.07 0.95 9.41
N ASN A 258 -1.22 0.91 8.08
CA ASN A 258 -0.70 1.97 7.21
C ASN A 258 -1.32 3.34 7.57
N CYS A 259 -2.62 3.39 7.88
CA CYS A 259 -3.32 4.60 8.33
C CYS A 259 -2.63 5.20 9.56
N ALA A 260 -2.29 4.39 10.57
CA ALA A 260 -1.59 4.87 11.76
C ALA A 260 -0.25 5.53 11.41
N PHE A 261 0.51 4.97 10.47
CA PHE A 261 1.75 5.57 9.97
C PHE A 261 1.50 6.88 9.20
N ILE A 262 0.47 6.91 8.32
CA ILE A 262 0.14 8.02 7.43
C ILE A 262 -0.37 9.25 8.20
N THR A 263 -0.96 9.08 9.39
CA THR A 263 -1.47 10.21 10.20
C THR A 263 -0.40 11.24 10.57
N GLN A 264 0.87 10.93 10.38
CA GLN A 264 1.95 11.91 10.49
C GLN A 264 1.84 13.04 9.44
N VAL A 265 1.24 12.77 8.29
CA VAL A 265 1.09 13.73 7.17
C VAL A 265 -0.36 13.88 6.71
N GLY A 266 -1.33 13.40 7.49
CA GLY A 266 -2.73 13.40 7.12
C GLY A 266 -3.66 13.41 8.32
N LEU A 267 -4.94 13.15 8.07
CA LEU A 267 -5.98 13.01 9.09
C LEU A 267 -6.79 11.72 8.89
N VAL A 268 -7.41 11.23 9.95
CA VAL A 268 -8.33 10.09 9.88
C VAL A 268 -9.74 10.58 9.61
N VAL A 269 -10.37 10.05 8.57
CA VAL A 269 -11.80 10.26 8.26
C VAL A 269 -12.61 9.12 8.86
N LYS A 270 -12.18 7.87 8.63
CA LYS A 270 -12.80 6.67 9.19
C LYS A 270 -11.89 6.02 10.20
N ASP A 271 -12.30 6.04 11.47
CA ASP A 271 -11.63 5.34 12.55
C ASP A 271 -11.86 3.82 12.41
N TRP A 272 -10.78 3.05 12.40
CA TRP A 272 -10.86 1.60 12.28
C TRP A 272 -11.53 0.93 13.47
N ASP A 273 -11.37 1.45 14.67
CA ASP A 273 -12.04 0.92 15.86
C ASP A 273 -13.56 1.10 15.81
N LYS A 274 -14.05 2.01 14.96
CA LYS A 274 -15.46 2.27 14.63
C LYS A 274 -15.83 1.85 13.22
N ARG A 275 -15.17 0.84 12.67
CA ARG A 275 -15.31 0.42 11.26
C ARG A 275 -16.72 0.02 10.84
N ASP A 276 -17.53 -0.42 11.81
CA ASP A 276 -18.92 -0.82 11.57
C ASP A 276 -19.92 0.36 11.62
N GLU A 277 -19.48 1.53 12.12
CA GLU A 277 -20.27 2.75 12.13
C GLU A 277 -20.26 3.42 10.75
N LEU A 278 -21.39 4.01 10.38
CA LEU A 278 -21.51 4.82 9.17
C LEU A 278 -20.80 6.15 9.39
N VAL A 279 -19.89 6.51 8.50
CA VAL A 279 -19.30 7.86 8.45
C VAL A 279 -20.30 8.78 7.76
N THR A 280 -20.77 9.80 8.47
CA THR A 280 -21.79 10.70 7.96
C THR A 280 -21.26 11.72 6.95
N GLY A 281 -22.15 12.27 6.12
CA GLY A 281 -21.78 13.35 5.19
C GLY A 281 -21.17 14.55 5.91
N SER A 282 -21.62 14.85 7.14
CA SER A 282 -21.04 15.93 7.96
C SER A 282 -19.61 15.63 8.40
N ASP A 283 -19.30 14.38 8.75
CA ASP A 283 -17.92 13.99 9.11
C ASP A 283 -16.98 14.12 7.90
N ILE A 284 -17.48 13.75 6.71
CA ILE A 284 -16.73 13.86 5.46
C ILE A 284 -16.52 15.33 5.08
N GLU A 285 -17.59 16.16 5.13
CA GLU A 285 -17.48 17.61 4.93
C GLU A 285 -16.41 18.21 5.86
N ASN A 286 -16.50 17.90 7.16
CA ASN A 286 -15.56 18.40 8.16
C ASN A 286 -14.12 17.98 7.86
N ALA A 287 -13.89 16.72 7.48
CA ALA A 287 -12.56 16.22 7.12
C ALA A 287 -12.00 16.94 5.88
N VAL A 288 -12.81 17.12 4.84
CA VAL A 288 -12.41 17.85 3.63
C VAL A 288 -12.08 19.29 3.96
N ARG A 289 -12.93 19.98 4.74
CA ARG A 289 -12.67 21.37 5.15
C ARG A 289 -11.45 21.50 6.04
N ARG A 290 -11.25 20.59 7.02
CA ARG A 290 -10.03 20.57 7.85
C ARG A 290 -8.80 20.50 6.97
N LEU A 291 -8.80 19.60 6.01
CA LEU A 291 -7.66 19.42 5.12
C LEU A 291 -7.43 20.62 4.21
N MET A 292 -8.49 21.26 3.70
CA MET A 292 -8.41 22.25 2.62
C MET A 292 -8.44 23.71 3.07
N GLU A 293 -8.93 24.01 4.27
CA GLU A 293 -9.22 25.40 4.70
C GLU A 293 -8.52 25.80 6.00
N THR A 294 -7.93 24.86 6.74
CA THR A 294 -7.43 25.17 8.08
C THR A 294 -5.91 25.24 8.12
N LYS A 295 -5.38 25.92 9.15
CA LYS A 295 -3.94 25.95 9.45
C LYS A 295 -3.40 24.53 9.68
N GLU A 296 -4.18 23.64 10.29
CA GLU A 296 -3.82 22.22 10.46
C GLU A 296 -3.59 21.54 9.10
N GLY A 297 -4.47 21.81 8.12
CA GLY A 297 -4.32 21.33 6.74
C GLY A 297 -3.06 21.88 6.06
N ASP A 298 -2.73 23.16 6.30
CA ASP A 298 -1.48 23.75 5.80
C ASP A 298 -0.25 23.04 6.40
N GLU A 299 -0.25 22.80 7.70
CA GLU A 299 0.81 22.06 8.39
C GLU A 299 0.96 20.61 7.89
N MET A 300 -0.17 19.94 7.54
CA MET A 300 -0.14 18.62 6.90
C MET A 300 0.51 18.68 5.52
N ARG A 301 0.18 19.68 4.70
CA ARG A 301 0.78 19.89 3.38
C ARG A 301 2.28 20.16 3.49
N GLU A 302 2.71 20.99 4.44
CA GLU A 302 4.14 21.24 4.68
C GLU A 302 4.89 19.96 5.03
N ARG A 303 4.33 19.10 5.91
CA ARG A 303 4.94 17.82 6.24
C ARG A 303 4.98 16.87 5.04
N ALA A 304 3.89 16.79 4.26
CA ALA A 304 3.85 15.97 3.05
C ALA A 304 4.87 16.45 1.99
N MET A 305 4.98 17.76 1.80
CA MET A 305 5.99 18.36 0.91
C MET A 305 7.42 18.11 1.37
N LYS A 306 7.66 18.12 2.68
CA LYS A 306 8.96 17.75 3.24
C LYS A 306 9.32 16.31 2.88
N LEU A 307 8.40 15.36 3.08
CA LEU A 307 8.64 13.96 2.72
C LEU A 307 8.86 13.75 1.23
N LYS A 308 8.10 14.45 0.36
CA LYS A 308 8.37 14.48 -1.08
C LYS A 308 9.81 14.88 -1.39
N ASN A 309 10.29 15.96 -0.76
CA ASN A 309 11.64 16.45 -0.98
C ASN A 309 12.68 15.45 -0.44
N ASP A 310 12.46 14.88 0.74
CA ASP A 310 13.34 13.86 1.33
C ASP A 310 13.44 12.60 0.44
N ILE A 311 12.32 12.15 -0.13
CA ILE A 311 12.30 11.06 -1.13
C ILE A 311 13.05 11.48 -2.40
N GLY A 312 12.79 12.69 -2.93
CA GLY A 312 13.47 13.22 -4.12
C GLY A 312 14.99 13.20 -3.94
N MET A 313 15.49 13.79 -2.87
CA MET A 313 16.91 13.79 -2.52
C MET A 313 17.49 12.38 -2.34
N SER A 314 16.69 11.46 -1.80
CA SER A 314 17.13 10.07 -1.61
C SER A 314 17.39 9.32 -2.92
N MET A 315 16.75 9.76 -4.01
CA MET A 315 16.86 9.16 -5.35
C MET A 315 17.99 9.78 -6.20
N GLU A 316 18.51 10.93 -5.80
CA GLU A 316 19.62 11.60 -6.50
C GLU A 316 20.95 10.86 -6.31
N GLU A 317 21.98 11.24 -7.05
CA GLU A 317 23.33 10.70 -6.93
C GLU A 317 23.86 10.92 -5.50
N GLY A 318 24.28 9.84 -4.84
CA GLY A 318 24.70 9.85 -3.42
C GLY A 318 23.54 9.79 -2.43
N GLY A 319 22.29 9.83 -2.87
CA GLY A 319 21.11 9.63 -2.02
C GLY A 319 20.94 8.19 -1.57
N VAL A 320 20.30 8.00 -0.42
CA VAL A 320 20.20 6.69 0.24
C VAL A 320 19.50 5.62 -0.63
N CYS A 321 18.41 5.95 -1.32
CA CYS A 321 17.74 5.02 -2.23
C CYS A 321 18.62 4.68 -3.44
N ARG A 322 19.34 5.67 -3.96
CA ARG A 322 20.29 5.42 -5.06
C ARG A 322 21.41 4.48 -4.64
N MET A 323 22.00 4.69 -3.47
CA MET A 323 23.03 3.80 -2.91
C MET A 323 22.51 2.38 -2.63
N GLU A 324 21.28 2.25 -2.15
CA GLU A 324 20.61 0.95 -1.97
C GLU A 324 20.45 0.21 -3.31
N MET A 325 20.00 0.92 -4.35
CA MET A 325 19.86 0.36 -5.70
C MET A 325 21.22 -0.09 -6.25
N ASP A 326 22.25 0.74 -6.15
CA ASP A 326 23.60 0.42 -6.62
C ASP A 326 24.19 -0.77 -5.82
N SER A 327 23.93 -0.84 -4.51
CA SER A 327 24.30 -1.97 -3.65
C SER A 327 23.60 -3.25 -4.08
N PHE A 328 22.30 -3.20 -4.37
CA PHE A 328 21.54 -4.35 -4.85
C PHE A 328 22.05 -4.83 -6.20
N ILE A 329 22.22 -3.92 -7.17
CA ILE A 329 22.79 -4.25 -8.50
C ILE A 329 24.16 -4.91 -8.36
N ALA A 330 25.07 -4.31 -7.57
CA ALA A 330 26.39 -4.89 -7.32
C ALA A 330 26.31 -6.27 -6.66
N HIS A 331 25.30 -6.49 -5.80
CA HIS A 331 25.10 -7.78 -5.14
C HIS A 331 24.64 -8.87 -6.11
N ILE A 332 23.72 -8.56 -7.02
CA ILE A 332 23.19 -9.56 -7.97
C ILE A 332 24.05 -9.78 -9.20
N THR A 333 25.02 -8.90 -9.49
CA THR A 333 25.91 -8.98 -10.66
C THR A 333 27.32 -9.52 -10.36
N ARG A 334 27.55 -10.02 -9.15
CA ARG A 334 28.85 -10.61 -8.72
C ARG A 334 29.27 -11.81 -9.52
#